data_3ac0b8b8f4c69e2e788da9db23b03e84
#
_entry.id   3ac0b8b8f4c69e2e788da9db23b03e84
#
_cell.length_a   1.000
_cell.length_b   1.000
_cell.length_c   1.000
_cell.angle_alpha   90.00
_cell.angle_beta   90.00
_cell.angle_gamma   90.00
#
_symmetry.space_group_name_H-M   'P 1'
#
loop_
_entity.id
_entity.type
_entity.pdbx_description
1 polymer ?
#
loop_
_entity_poly.entity_id
_entity_poly.type
_entity_poly.pdbx_seq_one_letter_code
_entity_poly.pdbx_strand_id
1 'polypeptide(L)'
;MSKDIFKLMVKMQHSLNIQTMGEDYLDKNFNWNSAIIAESGELLDSLGYKWWKKQEPDMENVKVEAIDLLHFVISEEIQRHHRNFHKSERTNSEYIISMTIQCFEEDFAEDNILIYRDFKELIDLLNYHRYSRLFIMKKIFEELNMRNEDVYIAYITKNCLNKFRQDNGYKDGSYIKNWNGREDNIVAFEIANEWGADEELFEQLYLDLETYYKEEVLHKSEAPIFDKPDFFRCNEIN
;
A
#
# COMPACT_ATOMS: atom_id res chain seq x y z
N MET A 1 1.28 12.24 14.61
CA MET A 1 1.19 10.76 14.72
C MET A 1 1.96 10.34 15.96
N SER A 2 1.46 9.39 16.76
CA SER A 2 2.19 8.97 17.96
C SER A 2 3.39 8.10 17.57
N LYS A 3 4.41 8.09 18.45
CA LYS A 3 5.62 7.27 18.28
C LYS A 3 5.31 5.77 18.09
N ASP A 4 4.30 5.28 18.77
CA ASP A 4 3.91 3.88 18.72
C ASP A 4 3.34 3.49 17.34
N ILE A 5 2.62 4.41 16.68
CA ILE A 5 2.10 4.19 15.33
C ILE A 5 3.26 4.03 14.33
N PHE A 6 4.26 4.90 14.33
CA PHE A 6 5.41 4.76 13.44
C PHE A 6 6.16 3.46 13.66
N LYS A 7 6.38 3.12 14.94
CA LYS A 7 7.02 1.85 15.31
C LYS A 7 6.27 0.64 14.77
N LEU A 8 4.94 0.67 14.85
CA LEU A 8 4.10 -0.39 14.30
C LEU A 8 4.26 -0.48 12.78
N MET A 9 4.08 0.65 12.07
CA MET A 9 4.18 0.69 10.59
C MET A 9 5.52 0.17 10.08
N VAL A 10 6.65 0.59 10.67
CA VAL A 10 7.98 0.12 10.27
C VAL A 10 8.17 -1.38 10.54
N LYS A 11 7.67 -1.89 11.67
CA LYS A 11 7.74 -3.32 12.00
C LYS A 11 6.89 -4.16 11.06
N MET A 12 5.69 -3.70 10.75
CA MET A 12 4.78 -4.38 9.82
C MET A 12 5.37 -4.41 8.41
N GLN A 13 5.97 -3.30 7.96
CA GLN A 13 6.64 -3.26 6.67
C GLN A 13 7.81 -4.23 6.60
N HIS A 14 8.62 -4.29 7.65
CA HIS A 14 9.72 -5.25 7.74
C HIS A 14 9.22 -6.70 7.64
N SER A 15 8.16 -7.04 8.38
CA SER A 15 7.54 -8.37 8.35
C SER A 15 6.98 -8.71 6.97
N LEU A 16 6.30 -7.78 6.32
CA LEU A 16 5.76 -7.96 4.96
C LEU A 16 6.90 -8.14 3.94
N ASN A 17 7.98 -7.39 4.07
CA ASN A 17 9.16 -7.53 3.22
C ASN A 17 9.80 -8.91 3.36
N ILE A 18 9.94 -9.44 4.59
CA ILE A 18 10.42 -10.81 4.84
C ILE A 18 9.51 -11.84 4.15
N GLN A 19 8.20 -11.73 4.33
CA GLN A 19 7.24 -12.65 3.72
C GLN A 19 7.31 -12.63 2.19
N THR A 20 7.43 -11.44 1.62
CA THR A 20 7.36 -11.25 0.16
C THR A 20 8.68 -11.59 -0.53
N MET A 21 9.82 -11.26 0.08
CA MET A 21 11.13 -11.29 -0.56
C MET A 21 12.12 -12.25 0.09
N GLY A 22 11.80 -12.80 1.28
CA GLY A 22 12.65 -13.68 2.06
C GLY A 22 13.39 -12.96 3.19
N GLU A 23 13.87 -13.73 4.18
CA GLU A 23 14.57 -13.20 5.36
C GLU A 23 15.85 -12.44 5.01
N ASP A 24 16.48 -12.80 3.89
CA ASP A 24 17.70 -12.20 3.36
C ASP A 24 17.46 -10.94 2.51
N TYR A 25 16.23 -10.38 2.51
CA TYR A 25 15.88 -9.25 1.63
C TYR A 25 16.74 -8.00 1.86
N LEU A 26 17.25 -7.82 3.09
CA LEU A 26 18.12 -6.68 3.41
C LEU A 26 19.45 -6.75 2.67
N ASP A 27 19.97 -7.96 2.40
CA ASP A 27 21.22 -8.19 1.68
C ASP A 27 21.04 -8.17 0.15
N LYS A 28 19.78 -8.23 -0.32
CA LYS A 28 19.45 -8.12 -1.74
C LYS A 28 19.45 -6.65 -2.19
N ASN A 29 19.74 -6.42 -3.45
CA ASN A 29 19.78 -5.07 -4.01
C ASN A 29 18.47 -4.75 -4.75
N PHE A 30 17.40 -4.51 -4.01
CA PHE A 30 16.13 -4.07 -4.61
C PHE A 30 16.21 -2.62 -5.06
N ASN A 31 15.60 -2.34 -6.20
CA ASN A 31 15.50 -0.98 -6.74
C ASN A 31 14.20 -0.31 -6.27
N TRP A 32 14.17 0.09 -5.00
CA TRP A 32 13.02 0.80 -4.43
C TRP A 32 12.68 2.08 -5.18
N ASN A 33 13.70 2.77 -5.70
CA ASN A 33 13.48 3.97 -6.49
C ASN A 33 12.58 3.71 -7.71
N SER A 34 12.78 2.60 -8.42
CA SER A 34 11.91 2.24 -9.54
C SER A 34 10.48 1.91 -9.11
N ALA A 35 10.31 1.28 -7.94
CA ALA A 35 8.98 1.05 -7.38
C ALA A 35 8.29 2.37 -7.04
N ILE A 36 8.99 3.28 -6.35
CA ILE A 36 8.46 4.61 -6.01
C ILE A 36 8.10 5.41 -7.28
N ILE A 37 8.90 5.33 -8.34
CA ILE A 37 8.58 5.98 -9.63
C ILE A 37 7.32 5.38 -10.25
N ALA A 38 7.14 4.06 -10.20
CA ALA A 38 5.96 3.40 -10.74
C ALA A 38 4.69 3.85 -10.01
N GLU A 39 4.67 3.77 -8.68
CA GLU A 39 3.54 4.22 -7.87
C GLU A 39 3.28 5.72 -7.99
N SER A 40 4.36 6.54 -8.14
CA SER A 40 4.19 7.97 -8.46
C SER A 40 3.44 8.19 -9.77
N GLY A 41 3.66 7.31 -10.75
CA GLY A 41 2.94 7.34 -12.03
C GLY A 41 1.46 6.97 -11.87
N GLU A 42 1.14 5.97 -11.05
CA GLU A 42 -0.24 5.56 -10.75
C GLU A 42 -0.98 6.66 -9.98
N LEU A 43 -0.34 7.25 -8.98
CA LEU A 43 -0.87 8.40 -8.25
C LEU A 43 -1.16 9.59 -9.19
N LEU A 44 -0.23 9.92 -10.09
CA LEU A 44 -0.43 11.00 -11.06
C LEU A 44 -1.54 10.68 -12.04
N ASP A 45 -1.72 9.42 -12.47
CA ASP A 45 -2.81 9.02 -13.35
C ASP A 45 -4.16 9.18 -12.66
N SER A 46 -4.26 8.77 -11.40
CA SER A 46 -5.44 8.95 -10.56
C SER A 46 -5.76 10.44 -10.31
N LEU A 47 -4.73 11.29 -10.20
CA LEU A 47 -4.89 12.74 -10.09
C LEU A 47 -5.37 13.41 -11.40
N GLY A 48 -5.38 12.67 -12.52
CA GLY A 48 -5.79 13.23 -13.81
C GLY A 48 -4.78 14.24 -14.36
N TYR A 49 -3.46 13.95 -14.25
CA TYR A 49 -2.39 14.89 -14.63
C TYR A 49 -2.25 15.13 -16.13
N LYS A 50 -2.86 14.26 -16.97
CA LYS A 50 -2.68 14.29 -18.43
C LYS A 50 -3.41 15.48 -19.04
N TRP A 51 -2.76 16.65 -19.09
CA TRP A 51 -3.30 17.90 -19.61
C TRP A 51 -3.74 17.82 -21.08
N TRP A 52 -3.27 16.81 -21.82
CA TRP A 52 -3.63 16.57 -23.22
C TRP A 52 -4.87 15.68 -23.41
N LYS A 53 -5.50 15.23 -22.31
CA LYS A 53 -6.68 14.37 -22.30
C LYS A 53 -7.61 14.80 -21.20
N LYS A 54 -8.93 14.82 -21.46
CA LYS A 54 -9.91 15.05 -20.41
C LYS A 54 -9.85 13.88 -19.41
N GLN A 55 -9.62 14.18 -18.15
CA GLN A 55 -9.66 13.26 -17.04
C GLN A 55 -10.40 13.92 -15.88
N GLU A 56 -11.08 13.09 -15.08
CA GLU A 56 -11.62 13.51 -13.79
C GLU A 56 -10.74 12.88 -12.72
N PRO A 57 -10.25 13.65 -11.72
CA PRO A 57 -9.46 13.09 -10.63
C PRO A 57 -10.25 12.08 -9.80
N ASP A 58 -9.63 10.95 -9.47
CA ASP A 58 -10.10 10.01 -8.46
C ASP A 58 -9.32 10.22 -7.16
N MET A 59 -9.82 11.15 -6.32
CA MET A 59 -9.11 11.54 -5.10
C MET A 59 -9.04 10.43 -4.06
N GLU A 60 -9.98 9.49 -4.06
CA GLU A 60 -9.91 8.35 -3.15
C GLU A 60 -8.78 7.41 -3.58
N ASN A 61 -8.64 7.14 -4.87
CA ASN A 61 -7.52 6.36 -5.37
C ASN A 61 -6.17 7.10 -5.20
N VAL A 62 -6.13 8.42 -5.36
CA VAL A 62 -4.91 9.22 -5.06
C VAL A 62 -4.42 9.00 -3.64
N LYS A 63 -5.33 8.90 -2.65
CA LYS A 63 -4.95 8.59 -1.25
C LYS A 63 -4.41 7.17 -1.10
N VAL A 64 -5.01 6.20 -1.80
CA VAL A 64 -4.55 4.80 -1.79
C VAL A 64 -3.13 4.70 -2.36
N GLU A 65 -2.87 5.33 -3.51
CA GLU A 65 -1.55 5.34 -4.15
C GLU A 65 -0.50 6.07 -3.29
N ALA A 66 -0.89 7.11 -2.56
CA ALA A 66 0.00 7.77 -1.60
C ALA A 66 0.41 6.83 -0.46
N ILE A 67 -0.45 5.91 -0.05
CA ILE A 67 -0.10 4.88 0.93
C ILE A 67 0.82 3.82 0.32
N ASP A 68 0.62 3.42 -0.93
CA ASP A 68 1.52 2.49 -1.62
C ASP A 68 2.93 3.07 -1.76
N LEU A 69 3.03 4.37 -2.08
CA LEU A 69 4.30 5.10 -2.01
C LEU A 69 4.95 5.00 -0.62
N LEU A 70 4.18 5.18 0.46
CA LEU A 70 4.71 5.10 1.81
C LEU A 70 5.28 3.72 2.14
N HIS A 71 4.65 2.63 1.69
CA HIS A 71 5.17 1.27 1.85
C HIS A 71 6.57 1.13 1.23
N PHE A 72 6.76 1.63 0.02
CA PHE A 72 8.07 1.57 -0.65
C PHE A 72 9.10 2.52 -0.04
N VAL A 73 8.68 3.70 0.41
CA VAL A 73 9.57 4.66 1.10
C VAL A 73 10.08 4.08 2.42
N ILE A 74 9.22 3.46 3.23
CA ILE A 74 9.64 2.80 4.46
C ILE A 74 10.59 1.64 4.15
N SER A 75 10.30 0.84 3.14
CA SER A 75 11.16 -0.29 2.71
C SER A 75 12.55 0.18 2.27
N GLU A 76 12.61 1.29 1.52
CA GLU A 76 13.88 1.91 1.11
C GLU A 76 14.67 2.38 2.32
N GLU A 77 14.02 3.05 3.28
CA GLU A 77 14.68 3.55 4.49
C GLU A 77 15.25 2.41 5.34
N ILE A 78 14.49 1.33 5.54
CA ILE A 78 14.97 0.13 6.25
C ILE A 78 16.24 -0.41 5.55
N GLN A 79 16.20 -0.58 4.23
CA GLN A 79 17.36 -1.10 3.50
C GLN A 79 18.52 -0.11 3.45
N ARG A 80 18.26 1.20 3.39
CA ARG A 80 19.29 2.26 3.45
C ARG A 80 20.04 2.21 4.78
N HIS A 81 19.35 2.06 5.89
CA HIS A 81 19.98 1.92 7.20
C HIS A 81 20.79 0.64 7.29
N HIS A 82 20.28 -0.48 6.79
CA HIS A 82 21.05 -1.73 6.71
C HIS A 82 22.37 -1.54 5.96
N ARG A 83 22.34 -0.95 4.76
CA ARG A 83 23.55 -0.72 3.95
C ARG A 83 24.57 0.19 4.64
N ASN A 84 24.09 1.25 5.32
CA ASN A 84 24.94 2.20 6.00
C ASN A 84 25.65 1.61 7.23
N PHE A 85 25.02 0.64 7.90
CA PHE A 85 25.53 0.05 9.14
C PHE A 85 26.08 -1.37 8.98
N HIS A 86 25.98 -1.96 7.80
CA HIS A 86 26.42 -3.35 7.52
C HIS A 86 27.89 -3.66 7.91
N LYS A 87 28.72 -2.65 8.07
CA LYS A 87 30.14 -2.81 8.44
C LYS A 87 30.40 -2.71 9.95
N SER A 88 29.37 -2.53 10.76
CA SER A 88 29.49 -2.40 12.22
C SER A 88 28.86 -3.60 12.93
N GLU A 89 29.32 -3.90 14.16
CA GLU A 89 28.76 -4.98 15.01
C GLU A 89 27.27 -4.76 15.41
N ARG A 90 26.63 -3.67 14.93
CA ARG A 90 25.24 -3.27 15.26
C ARG A 90 24.25 -3.61 14.13
N THR A 91 24.49 -4.67 13.38
CA THR A 91 23.70 -5.04 12.19
C THR A 91 22.51 -5.96 12.46
N ASN A 92 21.98 -6.00 13.70
CA ASN A 92 20.74 -6.74 13.91
C ASN A 92 19.54 -5.95 13.38
N SER A 93 18.50 -6.66 12.96
CA SER A 93 17.28 -6.07 12.40
C SER A 93 16.59 -5.10 13.37
N GLU A 94 16.67 -5.34 14.67
CA GLU A 94 16.09 -4.45 15.70
C GLU A 94 16.74 -3.06 15.70
N TYR A 95 18.06 -2.98 15.55
CA TYR A 95 18.76 -1.71 15.47
C TYR A 95 18.38 -0.94 14.21
N ILE A 96 18.34 -1.62 13.06
CA ILE A 96 17.95 -1.03 11.78
C ILE A 96 16.52 -0.48 11.84
N ILE A 97 15.59 -1.26 12.39
CA ILE A 97 14.20 -0.85 12.61
C ILE A 97 14.15 0.37 13.55
N SER A 98 14.92 0.36 14.65
CA SER A 98 14.99 1.48 15.59
C SER A 98 15.46 2.77 14.94
N MET A 99 16.49 2.69 14.09
CA MET A 99 17.01 3.85 13.34
C MET A 99 16.00 4.36 12.31
N THR A 100 15.30 3.46 11.63
CA THR A 100 14.24 3.83 10.69
C THR A 100 13.09 4.54 11.40
N ILE A 101 12.68 4.03 12.57
CA ILE A 101 11.65 4.67 13.40
C ILE A 101 12.08 6.08 13.82
N GLN A 102 13.32 6.23 14.28
CA GLN A 102 13.85 7.53 14.69
C GLN A 102 13.81 8.53 13.54
N CYS A 103 14.28 8.18 12.34
CA CYS A 103 14.21 9.06 11.17
C CYS A 103 12.76 9.42 10.80
N PHE A 104 11.86 8.45 10.89
CA PHE A 104 10.45 8.68 10.63
C PHE A 104 9.85 9.70 11.61
N GLU A 105 10.18 9.56 12.90
CA GLU A 105 9.75 10.51 13.94
C GLU A 105 10.30 11.90 13.71
N GLU A 106 11.59 12.01 13.40
CA GLU A 106 12.25 13.29 13.14
C GLU A 106 11.63 14.00 11.94
N ASP A 107 11.50 13.33 10.81
CA ASP A 107 10.93 13.89 9.58
C ASP A 107 9.46 14.32 9.74
N PHE A 108 8.66 13.56 10.50
CA PHE A 108 7.26 13.92 10.76
C PHE A 108 7.08 14.97 11.86
N ALA A 109 8.05 15.13 12.77
CA ALA A 109 8.02 16.16 13.78
C ALA A 109 8.48 17.55 13.26
N GLU A 110 9.32 17.56 12.24
CA GLU A 110 9.86 18.83 11.71
C GLU A 110 8.78 19.66 11.00
N ASP A 111 8.64 20.92 11.43
CA ASP A 111 7.82 21.93 10.76
C ASP A 111 8.64 22.74 9.73
N ASN A 112 9.51 22.05 9.00
CA ASN A 112 10.30 22.68 7.96
C ASN A 112 9.41 23.23 6.85
N ILE A 113 9.70 24.45 6.42
CA ILE A 113 8.99 25.08 5.31
C ILE A 113 9.55 24.48 4.01
N LEU A 114 8.69 23.75 3.29
CA LEU A 114 8.95 23.33 1.92
C LEU A 114 8.20 24.27 0.97
N ILE A 115 8.94 24.88 0.04
CA ILE A 115 8.33 25.72 -1.00
C ILE A 115 8.14 24.86 -2.24
N TYR A 116 6.89 24.67 -2.64
CA TYR A 116 6.47 23.98 -3.85
C TYR A 116 5.28 24.72 -4.47
N ARG A 117 5.05 24.54 -5.75
CA ARG A 117 4.02 25.27 -6.53
C ARG A 117 2.67 24.59 -6.48
N ASP A 118 2.67 23.26 -6.55
CA ASP A 118 1.47 22.43 -6.60
C ASP A 118 1.79 20.99 -6.16
N PHE A 119 0.75 20.19 -6.01
CA PHE A 119 0.86 18.79 -5.59
C PHE A 119 1.77 17.95 -6.50
N LYS A 120 1.81 18.24 -7.80
CA LYS A 120 2.66 17.50 -8.75
C LYS A 120 4.14 17.73 -8.48
N GLU A 121 4.50 18.93 -8.07
CA GLU A 121 5.89 19.22 -7.66
C GLU A 121 6.32 18.44 -6.42
N LEU A 122 5.41 18.12 -5.50
CA LEU A 122 5.72 17.23 -4.38
C LEU A 122 6.10 15.82 -4.90
N ILE A 123 5.40 15.31 -5.90
CA ILE A 123 5.72 14.01 -6.52
C ILE A 123 7.08 14.07 -7.23
N ASP A 124 7.38 15.17 -7.91
CA ASP A 124 8.71 15.38 -8.50
C ASP A 124 9.80 15.40 -7.43
N LEU A 125 9.60 16.14 -6.33
CA LEU A 125 10.55 16.21 -5.22
C LEU A 125 10.77 14.85 -4.54
N LEU A 126 9.74 14.04 -4.41
CA LEU A 126 9.85 12.68 -3.90
C LEU A 126 10.83 11.84 -4.75
N ASN A 127 10.83 12.03 -6.06
CA ASN A 127 11.63 11.28 -6.99
C ASN A 127 13.06 11.85 -7.19
N TYR A 128 13.30 13.12 -6.86
CA TYR A 128 14.61 13.77 -7.07
C TYR A 128 15.63 13.61 -5.95
N HIS A 129 15.32 12.91 -4.85
CA HIS A 129 16.22 12.68 -3.70
C HIS A 129 16.85 13.95 -3.08
N ARG A 130 16.24 15.10 -3.24
CA ARG A 130 16.76 16.35 -2.72
C ARG A 130 16.44 16.56 -1.24
N TYR A 131 15.37 15.95 -0.79
CA TYR A 131 14.87 15.95 0.58
C TYR A 131 14.66 14.53 1.07
N SER A 132 14.49 14.35 2.37
CA SER A 132 14.02 13.08 2.89
C SER A 132 12.66 12.72 2.26
N ARG A 133 12.53 11.50 1.76
CA ARG A 133 11.27 11.01 1.19
C ARG A 133 10.16 10.95 2.23
N LEU A 134 10.49 10.61 3.48
CA LEU A 134 9.52 10.61 4.57
C LEU A 134 8.97 12.02 4.83
N PHE A 135 9.83 13.03 4.80
CA PHE A 135 9.38 14.43 4.91
C PHE A 135 8.47 14.83 3.75
N ILE A 136 8.79 14.45 2.52
CA ILE A 136 7.91 14.72 1.38
C ILE A 136 6.57 13.96 1.51
N MET A 137 6.59 12.72 1.98
CA MET A 137 5.35 11.95 2.25
C MET A 137 4.45 12.66 3.26
N LYS A 138 5.03 13.24 4.34
CA LYS A 138 4.26 14.09 5.27
C LYS A 138 3.54 15.21 4.52
N LYS A 139 4.25 15.93 3.64
CA LYS A 139 3.66 17.03 2.86
C LYS A 139 2.58 16.57 1.88
N ILE A 140 2.75 15.41 1.26
CA ILE A 140 1.73 14.78 0.43
C ILE A 140 0.45 14.51 1.25
N PHE A 141 0.57 13.93 2.44
CA PHE A 141 -0.58 13.67 3.30
C PHE A 141 -1.27 14.95 3.79
N GLU A 142 -0.49 15.98 4.11
CA GLU A 142 -1.03 17.30 4.47
C GLU A 142 -1.88 17.89 3.32
N GLU A 143 -1.39 17.86 2.10
CA GLU A 143 -2.12 18.33 0.90
C GLU A 143 -3.38 17.49 0.59
N LEU A 144 -3.32 16.19 0.84
CA LEU A 144 -4.48 15.31 0.69
C LEU A 144 -5.49 15.42 1.83
N ASN A 145 -5.24 16.31 2.80
CA ASN A 145 -6.03 16.45 4.04
C ASN A 145 -6.20 15.13 4.80
N MET A 146 -5.20 14.25 4.73
CA MET A 146 -5.17 13.01 5.49
C MET A 146 -4.63 13.28 6.89
N ARG A 147 -5.49 13.09 7.89
CA ARG A 147 -5.07 13.14 9.29
C ARG A 147 -4.19 11.92 9.60
N ASN A 148 -3.44 12.01 10.68
CA ASN A 148 -2.60 10.89 11.12
C ASN A 148 -3.37 9.58 11.31
N GLU A 149 -4.62 9.68 11.73
CA GLU A 149 -5.55 8.56 11.87
C GLU A 149 -5.94 7.96 10.52
N ASP A 150 -6.21 8.80 9.53
CA ASP A 150 -6.54 8.37 8.17
C ASP A 150 -5.36 7.64 7.52
N VAL A 151 -4.13 8.16 7.71
CA VAL A 151 -2.89 7.52 7.25
C VAL A 151 -2.68 6.18 7.94
N TYR A 152 -2.95 6.10 9.26
CA TYR A 152 -2.83 4.86 10.03
C TYR A 152 -3.79 3.78 9.50
N ILE A 153 -5.08 4.09 9.43
CA ILE A 153 -6.09 3.14 8.95
C ILE A 153 -5.73 2.66 7.54
N ALA A 154 -5.42 3.58 6.64
CA ALA A 154 -5.11 3.24 5.25
C ALA A 154 -3.83 2.40 5.13
N TYR A 155 -2.79 2.70 5.92
CA TYR A 155 -1.55 1.93 5.94
C TYR A 155 -1.79 0.51 6.45
N ILE A 156 -2.49 0.36 7.58
CA ILE A 156 -2.81 -0.96 8.15
C ILE A 156 -3.64 -1.76 7.16
N THR A 157 -4.64 -1.14 6.53
CA THR A 157 -5.50 -1.80 5.52
C THR A 157 -4.68 -2.36 4.36
N LYS A 158 -3.81 -1.54 3.78
CA LYS A 158 -2.96 -1.97 2.65
C LYS A 158 -1.96 -3.04 3.07
N ASN A 159 -1.33 -2.90 4.25
CA ASN A 159 -0.39 -3.89 4.76
C ASN A 159 -1.08 -5.24 5.01
N CYS A 160 -2.25 -5.22 5.65
CA CYS A 160 -3.09 -6.40 5.89
C CYS A 160 -3.51 -7.06 4.57
N LEU A 161 -4.03 -6.29 3.62
CA LEU A 161 -4.43 -6.81 2.31
C LEU A 161 -3.24 -7.41 1.55
N ASN A 162 -2.09 -6.75 1.57
CA ASN A 162 -0.89 -7.28 0.91
C ASN A 162 -0.43 -8.59 1.54
N LYS A 163 -0.46 -8.69 2.88
CA LYS A 163 -0.21 -9.97 3.57
C LYS A 163 -1.23 -11.01 3.16
N PHE A 164 -2.52 -10.68 3.18
CA PHE A 164 -3.61 -11.57 2.80
C PHE A 164 -3.45 -12.09 1.37
N ARG A 165 -3.10 -11.24 0.42
CA ARG A 165 -2.80 -11.62 -0.98
C ARG A 165 -1.67 -12.66 -1.04
N GLN A 166 -0.57 -12.43 -0.31
CA GLN A 166 0.56 -13.37 -0.29
C GLN A 166 0.17 -14.73 0.29
N ASP A 167 -0.61 -14.74 1.37
CA ASP A 167 -1.08 -15.97 2.02
C ASP A 167 -2.07 -16.76 1.14
N ASN A 168 -2.74 -16.10 0.20
CA ASN A 168 -3.75 -16.70 -0.67
C ASN A 168 -3.30 -16.88 -2.14
N GLY A 169 -1.99 -16.95 -2.39
CA GLY A 169 -1.47 -17.35 -3.70
C GLY A 169 -1.29 -16.21 -4.70
N TYR A 170 -1.11 -14.96 -4.23
CA TYR A 170 -0.84 -13.84 -5.14
C TYR A 170 0.41 -14.05 -5.99
N LYS A 171 1.45 -14.66 -5.40
CA LYS A 171 2.75 -14.88 -6.04
C LYS A 171 2.73 -15.92 -7.17
N ASP A 172 1.86 -16.92 -7.06
CA ASP A 172 1.67 -17.97 -8.07
C ASP A 172 0.51 -17.68 -9.03
N GLY A 173 -0.20 -16.56 -8.82
CA GLY A 173 -1.29 -16.11 -9.66
C GLY A 173 -2.64 -16.78 -9.38
N SER A 174 -2.77 -17.56 -8.30
CA SER A 174 -4.03 -18.21 -7.92
C SER A 174 -5.00 -17.30 -7.16
N TYR A 175 -4.51 -16.19 -6.62
CA TYR A 175 -5.33 -15.23 -5.90
C TYR A 175 -6.32 -14.51 -6.82
N ILE A 176 -7.58 -14.45 -6.42
CA ILE A 176 -8.63 -13.72 -7.13
C ILE A 176 -8.70 -12.29 -6.62
N LYS A 177 -8.27 -11.31 -7.43
CA LYS A 177 -8.25 -9.88 -7.05
C LYS A 177 -9.62 -9.20 -7.17
N ASN A 178 -10.49 -9.70 -8.06
CA ASN A 178 -11.83 -9.15 -8.26
C ASN A 178 -12.86 -9.92 -7.43
N TRP A 179 -13.43 -9.27 -6.42
CA TRP A 179 -14.38 -9.83 -5.47
C TRP A 179 -15.79 -9.37 -5.82
N ASN A 180 -16.57 -10.24 -6.51
CA ASN A 180 -17.94 -9.92 -6.92
C ASN A 180 -18.06 -8.64 -7.76
N GLY A 181 -17.14 -8.41 -8.69
CA GLY A 181 -17.15 -7.24 -9.56
C GLY A 181 -16.49 -5.98 -8.97
N ARG A 182 -15.93 -6.08 -7.77
CA ARG A 182 -15.17 -4.99 -7.12
C ARG A 182 -13.73 -5.43 -6.87
N GLU A 183 -12.80 -4.50 -6.91
CA GLU A 183 -11.44 -4.79 -6.49
C GLU A 183 -11.36 -5.04 -4.98
N ASP A 184 -10.48 -5.95 -4.58
CA ASP A 184 -10.23 -6.29 -3.18
C ASP A 184 -9.82 -5.10 -2.32
N ASN A 185 -9.12 -4.10 -2.88
CA ASN A 185 -8.83 -2.84 -2.21
C ASN A 185 -10.12 -2.16 -1.70
N ILE A 186 -11.14 -2.05 -2.55
CA ILE A 186 -12.41 -1.37 -2.19
C ILE A 186 -13.06 -2.09 -1.01
N VAL A 187 -13.12 -3.42 -1.06
CA VAL A 187 -13.73 -4.22 0.03
C VAL A 187 -12.92 -4.09 1.31
N ALA A 188 -11.60 -4.16 1.23
CA ALA A 188 -10.72 -4.05 2.40
C ALA A 188 -10.86 -2.68 3.09
N PHE A 189 -10.91 -1.59 2.33
CA PHE A 189 -11.09 -0.25 2.89
C PHE A 189 -12.49 -0.04 3.49
N GLU A 190 -13.54 -0.59 2.91
CA GLU A 190 -14.89 -0.55 3.48
C GLU A 190 -14.90 -1.23 4.85
N ILE A 191 -14.38 -2.46 4.95
CA ILE A 191 -14.33 -3.20 6.22
C ILE A 191 -13.46 -2.45 7.25
N ALA A 192 -12.27 -1.97 6.87
CA ALA A 192 -11.38 -1.26 7.78
C ALA A 192 -11.99 0.03 8.33
N ASN A 193 -12.77 0.75 7.53
CA ASN A 193 -13.45 1.96 7.97
C ASN A 193 -14.55 1.71 9.00
N GLU A 194 -15.14 0.52 9.04
CA GLU A 194 -16.09 0.13 10.08
C GLU A 194 -15.41 -0.06 11.44
N TRP A 195 -14.17 -0.55 11.45
CA TRP A 195 -13.37 -0.72 12.68
C TRP A 195 -12.74 0.59 13.18
N GLY A 196 -12.36 1.50 12.26
CA GLY A 196 -11.64 2.73 12.59
C GLY A 196 -10.20 2.48 13.04
N ALA A 197 -9.62 3.45 13.77
CA ALA A 197 -8.21 3.40 14.21
C ALA A 197 -8.06 2.62 15.52
N ASP A 198 -8.40 1.35 15.50
CA ASP A 198 -8.25 0.45 16.64
C ASP A 198 -6.87 -0.22 16.65
N GLU A 199 -6.34 -0.58 17.82
CA GLU A 199 -5.06 -1.29 17.95
C GLU A 199 -5.14 -2.72 17.38
N GLU A 200 -6.31 -3.33 17.38
CA GLU A 200 -6.59 -4.68 16.86
C GLU A 200 -7.03 -4.65 15.37
N LEU A 201 -7.02 -3.47 14.73
CA LEU A 201 -7.51 -3.31 13.35
C LEU A 201 -6.91 -4.34 12.38
N PHE A 202 -5.61 -4.64 12.48
CA PHE A 202 -4.97 -5.57 11.57
C PHE A 202 -5.53 -6.99 11.71
N GLU A 203 -5.64 -7.48 12.92
CA GLU A 203 -6.09 -8.85 13.23
C GLU A 203 -7.56 -9.02 12.84
N GLN A 204 -8.40 -8.05 13.18
CA GLN A 204 -9.83 -8.08 12.88
C GLN A 204 -10.07 -8.00 11.37
N LEU A 205 -9.42 -7.06 10.71
CA LEU A 205 -9.51 -6.93 9.25
C LEU A 205 -9.06 -8.20 8.54
N TYR A 206 -7.97 -8.83 8.99
CA TYR A 206 -7.49 -10.07 8.38
C TYR A 206 -8.53 -11.19 8.47
N LEU A 207 -9.19 -11.36 9.62
CA LEU A 207 -10.24 -12.35 9.82
C LEU A 207 -11.48 -12.06 8.96
N ASP A 208 -11.86 -10.79 8.84
CA ASP A 208 -13.00 -10.38 8.01
C ASP A 208 -12.72 -10.61 6.53
N LEU A 209 -11.50 -10.28 6.07
CA LEU A 209 -11.07 -10.57 4.68
C LEU A 209 -11.07 -12.08 4.41
N GLU A 210 -10.59 -12.88 5.36
CA GLU A 210 -10.59 -14.36 5.21
C GLU A 210 -12.01 -14.91 5.09
N THR A 211 -12.92 -14.43 5.93
CA THR A 211 -14.32 -14.82 5.92
C THR A 211 -14.98 -14.41 4.62
N TYR A 212 -14.85 -13.15 4.22
CA TYR A 212 -15.42 -12.63 2.98
C TYR A 212 -14.89 -13.38 1.74
N TYR A 213 -13.58 -13.59 1.68
CA TYR A 213 -12.94 -14.27 0.56
C TYR A 213 -13.41 -15.71 0.41
N LYS A 214 -13.53 -16.46 1.53
CA LYS A 214 -14.04 -17.83 1.52
C LYS A 214 -15.51 -17.90 1.09
N GLU A 215 -16.36 -17.08 1.71
CA GLU A 215 -17.80 -17.18 1.53
C GLU A 215 -18.28 -16.54 0.21
N GLU A 216 -17.75 -15.39 -0.14
CA GLU A 216 -18.26 -14.56 -1.23
C GLU A 216 -17.47 -14.71 -2.53
N VAL A 217 -16.19 -15.11 -2.46
CA VAL A 217 -15.33 -15.20 -3.64
C VAL A 217 -15.12 -16.67 -4.05
N LEU A 218 -14.62 -17.52 -3.14
CA LEU A 218 -14.29 -18.91 -3.47
C LEU A 218 -15.54 -19.77 -3.64
N HIS A 219 -16.52 -19.72 -2.74
CA HIS A 219 -17.76 -20.52 -2.88
C HIS A 219 -18.57 -20.16 -4.11
N LYS A 220 -18.56 -18.88 -4.53
CA LYS A 220 -19.25 -18.48 -5.79
C LYS A 220 -18.49 -18.90 -7.05
N SER A 221 -17.17 -19.04 -6.97
CA SER A 221 -16.37 -19.55 -8.10
C SER A 221 -16.52 -21.05 -8.30
N GLU A 222 -16.91 -21.79 -7.26
CA GLU A 222 -17.19 -23.22 -7.31
C GLU A 222 -18.64 -23.55 -7.70
N ALA A 223 -19.54 -22.56 -7.75
CA ALA A 223 -20.91 -22.76 -8.20
C ALA A 223 -20.89 -23.20 -9.66
N PRO A 224 -21.57 -24.35 -10.02
CA PRO A 224 -21.57 -24.82 -11.39
C PRO A 224 -22.12 -23.72 -12.30
N ILE A 225 -21.40 -23.46 -13.38
CA ILE A 225 -21.89 -22.60 -14.47
C ILE A 225 -23.14 -23.32 -14.98
N PHE A 226 -24.32 -22.83 -14.56
CA PHE A 226 -25.57 -23.29 -15.18
C PHE A 226 -25.47 -22.90 -16.64
N ASP A 227 -25.35 -23.91 -17.51
CA ASP A 227 -25.51 -23.75 -18.95
C ASP A 227 -26.77 -22.93 -19.21
N LYS A 228 -26.60 -21.80 -19.85
CA LYS A 228 -27.74 -21.00 -20.31
C LYS A 228 -28.55 -21.93 -21.22
N PRO A 229 -29.85 -22.16 -20.96
CA PRO A 229 -30.65 -22.97 -21.86
C PRO A 229 -30.58 -22.34 -23.27
N ASP A 230 -30.30 -23.17 -24.26
CA ASP A 230 -30.31 -22.86 -25.68
C ASP A 230 -31.68 -22.31 -26.11
N PHE A 231 -31.91 -21.02 -26.00
CA PHE A 231 -33.14 -20.33 -26.41
C PHE A 231 -33.09 -19.81 -27.85
N PHE A 232 -32.29 -20.41 -28.74
CA PHE A 232 -32.35 -20.11 -30.17
C PHE A 232 -32.16 -21.37 -31.01
N ARG A 233 -33.16 -22.27 -30.97
CA ARG A 233 -33.51 -23.06 -32.15
C ARG A 233 -34.85 -22.54 -32.67
N CYS A 234 -34.82 -21.54 -33.52
CA CYS A 234 -35.94 -21.29 -34.41
C CYS A 234 -35.96 -22.40 -35.46
N ASN A 235 -37.02 -23.18 -35.42
CA ASN A 235 -37.38 -24.12 -36.45
C ASN A 235 -37.54 -23.41 -37.79
N GLU A 236 -36.75 -23.80 -38.77
CA GLU A 236 -37.16 -23.71 -40.17
C GLU A 236 -38.26 -24.74 -40.39
N ILE A 237 -39.45 -24.30 -40.67
CA ILE A 237 -40.52 -25.09 -41.24
C ILE A 237 -40.96 -24.41 -42.53
N ASN A 238 -40.64 -25.08 -43.63
CA ASN A 238 -41.23 -25.07 -45.00
C ASN A 238 -41.85 -23.78 -45.55
#